data_3c7e026c569563fa4678a9b5829c4d9f
#
_entry.id   3c7e026c569563fa4678a9b5829c4d9f
#
_cell.length_a   1.000
_cell.length_b   1.000
_cell.length_c   1.000
_cell.angle_alpha   90.00
_cell.angle_beta   90.00
_cell.angle_gamma   90.00
#
_symmetry.space_group_name_H-M   'P 1'
#
loop_
_entity.id
_entity.type
_entity.pdbx_description
1 polymer ?
#
loop_
_entity_poly.entity_id
_entity_poly.type
_entity_poly.pdbx_seq_one_letter_code
_entity_poly.pdbx_strand_id
1 'polypeptide(L)'
;MRSIQSNPNFKRRTLLLGMVGSVVQLSGCGGGGGGVAGLSSGGTGSFTSGTISGLGSIIVNGIRYDDANANKISRDDDTAFGGDLRVGMVVSIQGSPVVAATTVNGTATATAYRISCGSEWEGPVSSVNVGASSFVVLGLTVDVLTSTVFEGATVTQLSDLNVSHFVEVHGYVDQTTGHLQATLVEATTTQPAHYKLSGVVNSFDGTQHTFKLGLVAQPSNQISWVDNASTTVPSSWGNGVFVRVTMTSTLQATKVRLLTSPM
;
A
#
# COMPACT_ATOMS: atom_id res chain seq x y z
N MET A 1 -48.00 54.65 10.12
CA MET A 1 -47.25 55.89 9.86
C MET A 1 -45.80 55.57 9.53
N ARG A 2 -45.36 56.08 8.36
CA ARG A 2 -43.98 56.13 7.79
C ARG A 2 -43.33 54.76 7.50
N SER A 3 -43.35 54.22 6.32
CA SER A 3 -42.72 54.47 4.99
C SER A 3 -41.34 55.13 5.05
N ILE A 4 -40.35 54.43 4.55
CA ILE A 4 -39.16 54.92 3.80
C ILE A 4 -38.55 53.67 3.16
N GLN A 5 -38.74 53.43 1.93
CA GLN A 5 -38.12 53.90 0.69
C GLN A 5 -36.83 53.13 0.34
N SER A 6 -36.96 52.42 -0.73
CA SER A 6 -35.95 51.80 -1.58
C SER A 6 -34.89 52.82 -2.07
N ASN A 7 -33.68 52.38 -2.26
CA ASN A 7 -32.76 53.03 -3.15
C ASN A 7 -32.02 52.00 -4.04
N PRO A 8 -32.12 52.18 -5.38
CA PRO A 8 -31.46 51.31 -6.32
C PRO A 8 -30.17 51.96 -6.86
N ASN A 9 -29.42 51.23 -7.58
CA ASN A 9 -28.30 51.61 -8.47
C ASN A 9 -26.90 51.31 -7.91
N PHE A 10 -26.41 50.16 -8.33
CA PHE A 10 -25.00 50.09 -8.69
C PHE A 10 -24.91 49.64 -10.16
N LYS A 11 -24.40 50.57 -10.94
CA LYS A 11 -24.21 50.53 -12.40
C LYS A 11 -23.25 49.42 -12.79
N ARG A 12 -23.69 48.69 -13.81
CA ARG A 12 -22.83 47.91 -14.69
C ARG A 12 -21.72 48.82 -15.27
N ARG A 13 -20.49 48.52 -15.05
CA ARG A 13 -19.38 48.97 -15.87
C ARG A 13 -18.86 47.79 -16.66
N THR A 14 -19.30 47.70 -17.88
CA THR A 14 -18.68 46.97 -18.96
C THR A 14 -17.31 47.60 -19.22
N LEU A 15 -16.26 46.80 -19.06
CA LEU A 15 -14.96 47.16 -19.62
C LEU A 15 -14.57 46.04 -20.59
N LEU A 16 -14.80 46.31 -21.86
CA LEU A 16 -14.23 45.66 -23.03
C LEU A 16 -12.81 46.19 -23.23
N LEU A 17 -11.82 45.34 -23.15
CA LEU A 17 -10.54 45.44 -23.86
C LEU A 17 -10.10 43.98 -23.97
N GLY A 18 -10.05 43.32 -25.03
CA GLY A 18 -9.44 43.61 -26.32
C GLY A 18 -8.06 42.95 -26.37
N MET A 19 -8.01 41.72 -26.98
CA MET A 19 -6.92 41.17 -27.79
C MET A 19 -5.55 40.96 -27.14
N VAL A 20 -4.98 39.79 -27.23
CA VAL A 20 -4.28 39.25 -28.42
C VAL A 20 -4.03 37.75 -28.18
N GLY A 21 -4.34 36.95 -29.16
CA GLY A 21 -4.15 35.55 -29.31
C GLY A 21 -2.70 35.08 -29.19
N SER A 22 -2.61 33.98 -28.55
CA SER A 22 -1.60 32.96 -28.83
C SER A 22 -2.26 31.62 -28.61
N VAL A 23 -2.88 31.10 -29.67
CA VAL A 23 -3.28 29.69 -29.72
C VAL A 23 -2.00 28.90 -29.85
N VAL A 24 -1.48 28.43 -28.72
CA VAL A 24 -0.55 27.30 -28.72
C VAL A 24 -1.41 26.06 -28.92
N GLN A 25 -1.52 25.64 -30.18
CA GLN A 25 -1.99 24.31 -30.51
C GLN A 25 -0.96 23.31 -30.02
N LEU A 26 -1.15 22.80 -28.76
CA LEU A 26 -0.59 21.53 -28.41
C LEU A 26 -1.45 20.45 -29.07
N SER A 27 -1.10 20.09 -30.29
CA SER A 27 -1.50 18.86 -30.94
C SER A 27 -0.83 17.71 -30.17
N GLY A 28 -1.40 17.38 -28.98
CA GLY A 28 -1.10 16.18 -28.23
C GLY A 28 -1.77 15.02 -28.95
N CYS A 29 -0.96 14.22 -29.62
CA CYS A 29 -1.31 12.97 -30.25
C CYS A 29 -1.97 12.04 -29.25
N GLY A 30 -3.27 11.76 -29.42
CA GLY A 30 -3.99 10.73 -28.70
C GLY A 30 -3.49 9.36 -29.15
N GLY A 31 -2.78 8.68 -28.26
CA GLY A 31 -2.48 7.26 -28.35
C GLY A 31 -2.93 6.61 -27.05
N GLY A 32 -4.04 5.86 -27.12
CA GLY A 32 -4.49 5.01 -26.03
C GLY A 32 -3.43 3.95 -25.73
N GLY A 33 -2.78 4.04 -24.59
CA GLY A 33 -1.89 3.04 -24.04
C GLY A 33 -2.03 3.09 -22.53
N GLY A 34 -2.29 1.94 -21.91
CA GLY A 34 -2.46 1.80 -20.47
C GLY A 34 -1.37 2.54 -19.70
N GLY A 35 -1.80 3.47 -18.84
CA GLY A 35 -0.91 4.32 -18.10
C GLY A 35 0.04 3.53 -17.22
N VAL A 36 1.33 3.53 -17.53
CA VAL A 36 2.39 3.17 -16.61
C VAL A 36 2.51 4.31 -15.60
N ALA A 37 1.77 4.19 -14.49
CA ALA A 37 1.89 5.13 -13.40
C ALA A 37 3.30 5.06 -12.83
N GLY A 38 4.04 6.17 -12.87
CA GLY A 38 5.21 6.37 -12.05
C GLY A 38 6.59 6.16 -12.65
N LEU A 39 6.79 6.38 -13.96
CA LEU A 39 8.14 6.54 -14.51
C LEU A 39 8.61 7.98 -14.30
N SER A 40 9.27 8.22 -13.19
CA SER A 40 10.07 9.42 -12.98
C SER A 40 11.29 9.38 -13.90
N SER A 41 11.21 10.02 -15.07
CA SER A 41 12.31 10.19 -16.00
C SER A 41 13.12 11.42 -15.64
N GLY A 42 14.14 11.26 -14.84
CA GLY A 42 15.03 12.37 -14.42
C GLY A 42 16.28 11.96 -13.66
N GLY A 43 16.53 10.66 -13.49
CA GLY A 43 17.72 10.15 -12.84
C GLY A 43 18.36 9.01 -13.63
N THR A 44 19.58 8.62 -13.25
CA THR A 44 20.31 7.47 -13.79
C THR A 44 19.70 6.11 -13.43
N GLY A 45 18.47 6.07 -12.91
CA GLY A 45 17.76 4.88 -12.50
C GLY A 45 16.25 5.01 -12.57
N SER A 46 15.52 3.92 -12.37
CA SER A 46 14.07 3.88 -12.23
C SER A 46 13.65 3.46 -10.81
N PHE A 47 12.49 3.98 -10.38
CA PHE A 47 11.80 3.51 -9.18
C PHE A 47 10.42 3.01 -9.60
N THR A 48 10.05 1.81 -9.18
CA THR A 48 8.74 1.21 -9.46
C THR A 48 8.23 0.54 -8.20
N SER A 49 6.94 0.68 -7.91
CA SER A 49 6.23 -0.10 -6.90
C SER A 49 5.05 -0.81 -7.55
N GLY A 50 4.83 -2.06 -7.20
CA GLY A 50 3.75 -2.85 -7.78
C GLY A 50 3.77 -4.31 -7.37
N THR A 51 2.76 -5.03 -7.86
CA THR A 51 2.61 -6.47 -7.64
C THR A 51 3.44 -7.26 -8.63
N ILE A 52 4.13 -8.29 -8.16
CA ILE A 52 4.80 -9.27 -9.02
C ILE A 52 3.74 -10.07 -9.77
N SER A 53 3.73 -9.97 -11.08
CA SER A 53 2.81 -10.71 -11.97
C SER A 53 3.46 -11.89 -12.70
N GLY A 54 4.78 -12.09 -12.57
CA GLY A 54 5.50 -13.20 -13.17
C GLY A 54 6.90 -13.34 -12.61
N LEU A 55 7.46 -14.54 -12.74
CA LEU A 55 8.80 -14.94 -12.25
C LEU A 55 9.71 -15.40 -13.40
N GLY A 56 11.00 -15.55 -13.07
CA GLY A 56 12.05 -15.91 -14.05
C GLY A 56 12.67 -14.68 -14.72
N SER A 57 13.07 -13.71 -13.99
CA SER A 57 13.07 -12.27 -13.96
C SER A 57 11.69 -11.80 -13.55
N ILE A 58 11.59 -11.02 -12.47
CA ILE A 58 10.28 -10.60 -11.99
C ILE A 58 9.62 -9.61 -12.94
N ILE A 59 8.30 -9.74 -13.09
CA ILE A 59 7.50 -8.80 -13.89
C ILE A 59 6.67 -7.96 -12.95
N VAL A 60 6.85 -6.64 -12.99
CA VAL A 60 6.11 -5.66 -12.19
C VAL A 60 5.65 -4.53 -13.11
N ASN A 61 4.36 -4.21 -13.10
CA ASN A 61 3.74 -3.19 -13.96
C ASN A 61 4.05 -3.38 -15.46
N GLY A 62 4.13 -4.63 -15.93
CA GLY A 62 4.45 -4.97 -17.32
C GLY A 62 5.93 -4.81 -17.71
N ILE A 63 6.80 -4.49 -16.77
CA ILE A 63 8.26 -4.39 -16.98
C ILE A 63 8.91 -5.64 -16.42
N ARG A 64 9.77 -6.28 -17.22
CA ARG A 64 10.60 -7.40 -16.79
C ARG A 64 11.89 -6.88 -16.18
N TYR A 65 12.13 -7.15 -14.91
CA TYR A 65 13.32 -6.79 -14.18
C TYR A 65 14.24 -8.00 -14.02
N ASP A 66 15.47 -7.91 -14.54
CA ASP A 66 16.53 -8.85 -14.18
C ASP A 66 16.89 -8.63 -12.70
N ASP A 67 16.56 -9.60 -11.86
CA ASP A 67 16.74 -9.57 -10.41
C ASP A 67 17.82 -10.52 -9.88
N ALA A 68 18.62 -11.12 -10.78
CA ALA A 68 19.61 -12.13 -10.42
C ALA A 68 20.65 -11.61 -9.41
N ASN A 69 21.04 -10.33 -9.53
CA ASN A 69 22.01 -9.67 -8.65
C ASN A 69 21.38 -8.58 -7.76
N ALA A 70 20.06 -8.54 -7.64
CA ALA A 70 19.38 -7.54 -6.85
C ALA A 70 19.62 -7.76 -5.35
N ASN A 71 19.86 -6.67 -4.63
CA ASN A 71 19.82 -6.69 -3.17
C ASN A 71 18.35 -6.74 -2.70
N LYS A 72 17.92 -7.92 -2.25
CA LYS A 72 16.56 -8.14 -1.73
C LYS A 72 16.54 -7.84 -0.24
N ILE A 73 15.67 -6.94 0.16
CA ILE A 73 15.58 -6.48 1.56
C ILE A 73 14.14 -6.58 2.09
N SER A 74 14.06 -6.87 3.38
CA SER A 74 12.81 -6.81 4.13
C SER A 74 12.39 -5.36 4.38
N ARG A 75 11.12 -5.04 4.15
CA ARG A 75 10.51 -3.74 4.51
C ARG A 75 10.34 -3.55 6.01
N ASP A 76 10.48 -4.60 6.80
CA ASP A 76 10.26 -4.55 8.25
C ASP A 76 11.42 -3.93 8.99
N ASP A 77 12.66 -4.18 8.53
CA ASP A 77 13.86 -3.81 9.27
C ASP A 77 15.06 -3.42 8.39
N ASP A 78 14.87 -3.39 7.06
CA ASP A 78 15.92 -3.14 6.06
C ASP A 78 17.05 -4.19 6.07
N THR A 79 16.81 -5.36 6.66
CA THR A 79 17.72 -6.50 6.58
C THR A 79 17.56 -7.27 5.27
N ALA A 80 18.44 -8.24 5.02
CA ALA A 80 18.30 -9.13 3.89
C ALA A 80 16.97 -9.90 3.96
N PHE A 81 16.22 -9.90 2.84
CA PHE A 81 15.01 -10.69 2.73
C PHE A 81 15.38 -12.18 2.56
N GLY A 82 14.97 -12.99 3.52
CA GLY A 82 15.34 -14.41 3.59
C GLY A 82 14.43 -15.36 2.81
N GLY A 83 13.38 -14.85 2.18
CA GLY A 83 12.41 -15.64 1.42
C GLY A 83 12.61 -15.56 -0.09
N ASP A 84 11.79 -16.33 -0.81
CA ASP A 84 11.69 -16.25 -2.26
C ASP A 84 10.64 -15.20 -2.67
N LEU A 85 10.90 -14.52 -3.78
CA LEU A 85 9.91 -13.65 -4.41
C LEU A 85 8.81 -14.51 -5.05
N ARG A 86 7.54 -14.10 -4.87
CA ARG A 86 6.37 -14.83 -5.33
C ARG A 86 5.42 -13.94 -6.12
N VAL A 87 4.63 -14.56 -7.00
CA VAL A 87 3.54 -13.87 -7.69
C VAL A 87 2.52 -13.38 -6.66
N GLY A 88 2.09 -12.14 -6.81
CA GLY A 88 1.18 -11.49 -5.86
C GLY A 88 1.88 -10.66 -4.79
N MET A 89 3.17 -10.86 -4.50
CA MET A 89 3.90 -9.98 -3.57
C MET A 89 3.96 -8.55 -4.10
N VAL A 90 3.76 -7.59 -3.22
CA VAL A 90 3.94 -6.16 -3.51
C VAL A 90 5.38 -5.77 -3.18
N VAL A 91 6.06 -5.21 -4.17
CA VAL A 91 7.48 -4.84 -4.07
C VAL A 91 7.73 -3.41 -4.50
N SER A 92 8.81 -2.83 -4.00
CA SER A 92 9.38 -1.59 -4.51
C SER A 92 10.76 -1.88 -5.09
N ILE A 93 10.99 -1.45 -6.34
CA ILE A 93 12.21 -1.73 -7.10
C ILE A 93 12.94 -0.44 -7.39
N GLN A 94 14.22 -0.40 -7.08
CA GLN A 94 15.17 0.57 -7.61
C GLN A 94 16.03 -0.14 -8.67
N GLY A 95 16.09 0.40 -9.87
CA GLY A 95 16.76 -0.27 -10.97
C GLY A 95 17.34 0.69 -12.02
N SER A 96 17.83 0.09 -13.11
CA SER A 96 18.29 0.84 -14.29
C SER A 96 17.14 1.60 -14.96
N PRO A 97 17.43 2.53 -15.86
CA PRO A 97 16.43 3.04 -16.80
C PRO A 97 15.71 1.90 -17.52
N VAL A 98 14.43 2.07 -17.76
CA VAL A 98 13.63 1.10 -18.51
C VAL A 98 13.94 1.18 -19.98
N VAL A 99 14.28 0.04 -20.59
CA VAL A 99 14.42 -0.10 -22.02
C VAL A 99 13.09 -0.54 -22.61
N ALA A 100 12.54 0.28 -23.50
CA ALA A 100 11.27 -0.02 -24.15
C ALA A 100 11.37 -1.29 -25.00
N ALA A 101 10.25 -2.00 -25.14
CA ALA A 101 10.15 -3.12 -26.06
C ALA A 101 10.45 -2.69 -27.51
N THR A 102 11.23 -3.46 -28.24
CA THR A 102 11.56 -3.18 -29.65
C THR A 102 10.55 -3.79 -30.63
N THR A 103 9.62 -4.59 -30.13
CA THR A 103 8.56 -5.23 -30.94
C THR A 103 7.19 -4.95 -30.34
N VAL A 104 6.14 -5.00 -31.17
CA VAL A 104 4.76 -4.69 -30.80
C VAL A 104 4.24 -5.50 -29.60
N ASN A 105 4.69 -6.75 -29.47
CA ASN A 105 4.32 -7.64 -28.37
C ASN A 105 5.47 -7.91 -27.40
N GLY A 106 6.52 -7.10 -27.47
CA GLY A 106 7.67 -7.23 -26.59
C GLY A 106 7.39 -6.71 -25.19
N THR A 107 8.21 -7.10 -24.24
CA THR A 107 8.16 -6.62 -22.85
C THR A 107 9.28 -5.62 -22.64
N ALA A 108 8.96 -4.47 -22.04
CA ALA A 108 9.98 -3.53 -21.57
C ALA A 108 10.84 -4.18 -20.50
N THR A 109 12.13 -3.85 -20.46
CA THR A 109 13.09 -4.48 -19.56
C THR A 109 13.88 -3.47 -18.74
N ALA A 110 14.33 -3.90 -17.56
CA ALA A 110 15.28 -3.16 -16.73
C ALA A 110 16.07 -4.14 -15.86
N THR A 111 17.13 -3.66 -15.20
CA THR A 111 17.86 -4.41 -14.18
C THR A 111 17.44 -3.90 -12.80
N ALA A 112 17.04 -4.79 -11.89
CA ALA A 112 16.80 -4.44 -10.51
C ALA A 112 18.13 -4.38 -9.74
N TYR A 113 18.35 -3.29 -8.99
CA TYR A 113 19.49 -3.15 -8.09
C TYR A 113 19.11 -3.45 -6.65
N ARG A 114 17.92 -2.98 -6.25
CA ARG A 114 17.35 -3.21 -4.92
C ARG A 114 15.86 -3.53 -5.05
N ILE A 115 15.42 -4.56 -4.35
CA ILE A 115 14.02 -4.95 -4.24
C ILE A 115 13.66 -4.94 -2.76
N SER A 116 12.70 -4.13 -2.39
CA SER A 116 12.15 -4.07 -1.04
C SER A 116 10.79 -4.77 -1.02
N CYS A 117 10.65 -5.79 -0.19
CA CYS A 117 9.45 -6.63 -0.09
C CYS A 117 9.06 -6.89 1.37
N GLY A 118 7.81 -7.26 1.57
CA GLY A 118 7.22 -7.59 2.86
C GLY A 118 5.71 -7.49 2.80
N SER A 119 5.02 -8.26 3.64
CA SER A 119 3.58 -8.24 3.77
C SER A 119 3.08 -6.91 4.34
N GLU A 120 1.83 -6.57 4.09
CA GLU A 120 1.18 -5.44 4.77
C GLU A 120 0.68 -5.84 6.15
N TRP A 121 0.02 -7.00 6.25
CA TRP A 121 -0.52 -7.50 7.51
C TRP A 121 -0.11 -8.95 7.72
N GLU A 122 0.21 -9.30 8.96
CA GLU A 122 0.52 -10.67 9.39
C GLU A 122 -0.10 -10.93 10.75
N GLY A 123 -0.92 -12.00 10.86
CA GLY A 123 -1.57 -12.34 12.10
C GLY A 123 -2.64 -13.43 11.97
N PRO A 124 -3.38 -13.71 13.06
CA PRO A 124 -4.45 -14.70 13.05
C PRO A 124 -5.66 -14.25 12.26
N VAL A 125 -6.28 -15.19 11.57
CA VAL A 125 -7.61 -15.00 10.96
C VAL A 125 -8.66 -14.98 12.07
N SER A 126 -9.44 -13.90 12.16
CA SER A 126 -10.48 -13.75 13.17
C SER A 126 -11.85 -14.21 12.68
N SER A 127 -12.14 -14.03 11.39
CA SER A 127 -13.37 -14.49 10.74
C SER A 127 -13.17 -14.57 9.22
N VAL A 128 -14.00 -15.37 8.56
CA VAL A 128 -14.03 -15.51 7.09
C VAL A 128 -15.46 -15.34 6.61
N ASN A 129 -15.67 -14.54 5.59
CA ASN A 129 -16.95 -14.31 4.92
C ASN A 129 -16.82 -14.57 3.43
N VAL A 130 -17.06 -15.82 3.04
CA VAL A 130 -16.97 -16.25 1.63
C VAL A 130 -17.97 -15.50 0.75
N GLY A 131 -19.19 -15.24 1.27
CA GLY A 131 -20.23 -14.51 0.52
C GLY A 131 -19.90 -13.06 0.22
N ALA A 132 -19.10 -12.41 1.08
CA ALA A 132 -18.61 -11.05 0.87
C ALA A 132 -17.20 -11.02 0.27
N SER A 133 -16.60 -12.17 -0.08
CA SER A 133 -15.22 -12.28 -0.55
C SER A 133 -14.22 -11.57 0.36
N SER A 134 -14.32 -11.81 1.68
CA SER A 134 -13.48 -11.12 2.67
C SER A 134 -13.15 -11.99 3.88
N PHE A 135 -12.13 -11.58 4.62
CA PHE A 135 -11.79 -12.14 5.94
C PHE A 135 -11.22 -11.04 6.84
N VAL A 136 -11.06 -11.32 8.13
CA VAL A 136 -10.58 -10.35 9.11
C VAL A 136 -9.29 -10.82 9.75
N VAL A 137 -8.30 -9.93 9.81
CA VAL A 137 -7.02 -10.11 10.50
C VAL A 137 -6.85 -9.00 11.52
N LEU A 138 -6.67 -9.35 12.80
CA LEU A 138 -6.41 -8.37 13.87
C LEU A 138 -7.43 -7.21 13.93
N GLY A 139 -8.68 -7.48 13.57
CA GLY A 139 -9.78 -6.50 13.56
C GLY A 139 -9.94 -5.73 12.24
N LEU A 140 -9.02 -5.87 11.29
CA LEU A 140 -9.06 -5.20 9.99
C LEU A 140 -9.54 -6.14 8.89
N THR A 141 -10.35 -5.62 7.97
CA THR A 141 -10.93 -6.39 6.86
C THR A 141 -9.96 -6.49 5.69
N VAL A 142 -9.84 -7.70 5.16
CA VAL A 142 -9.13 -8.01 3.91
C VAL A 142 -10.16 -8.36 2.85
N ASP A 143 -10.15 -7.64 1.74
CA ASP A 143 -10.97 -7.95 0.56
C ASP A 143 -10.18 -8.87 -0.38
N VAL A 144 -10.83 -9.95 -0.81
CA VAL A 144 -10.27 -10.95 -1.71
C VAL A 144 -10.81 -10.70 -3.12
N LEU A 145 -9.91 -10.44 -4.05
CA LEU A 145 -10.21 -10.21 -5.45
C LEU A 145 -10.11 -11.52 -6.24
N THR A 146 -10.69 -11.56 -7.44
CA THR A 146 -10.55 -12.71 -8.35
C THR A 146 -9.10 -12.97 -8.77
N SER A 147 -8.23 -11.96 -8.66
CA SER A 147 -6.80 -12.03 -8.94
C SER A 147 -5.93 -12.34 -7.73
N THR A 148 -6.53 -12.44 -6.53
CA THR A 148 -5.79 -12.77 -5.31
C THR A 148 -5.22 -14.18 -5.40
N VAL A 149 -3.91 -14.30 -5.19
CA VAL A 149 -3.20 -15.58 -5.11
C VAL A 149 -3.28 -16.09 -3.67
N PHE A 150 -3.53 -17.38 -3.51
CA PHE A 150 -3.47 -18.05 -2.21
C PHE A 150 -2.35 -19.06 -2.22
N GLU A 151 -1.53 -19.06 -1.17
CA GLU A 151 -0.47 -20.02 -0.94
C GLU A 151 -0.53 -20.57 0.48
N GLY A 152 -0.50 -21.90 0.59
CA GLY A 152 -0.50 -22.62 1.85
C GLY A 152 -0.64 -24.13 1.61
N ALA A 153 -0.24 -24.93 2.58
CA ALA A 153 -0.28 -26.39 2.45
C ALA A 153 -1.70 -26.92 2.18
N THR A 154 -2.72 -26.26 2.73
CA THR A 154 -4.14 -26.67 2.64
C THR A 154 -5.05 -25.51 2.22
N VAL A 155 -4.52 -24.32 1.98
CA VAL A 155 -5.28 -23.11 1.64
C VAL A 155 -4.90 -22.68 0.23
N THR A 156 -5.84 -22.83 -0.70
CA THR A 156 -5.69 -22.47 -2.12
C THR A 156 -6.74 -21.46 -2.57
N GLN A 157 -7.71 -21.17 -1.73
CA GLN A 157 -8.79 -20.22 -1.97
C GLN A 157 -9.40 -19.74 -0.64
N LEU A 158 -10.24 -18.71 -0.69
CA LEU A 158 -10.86 -18.10 0.51
C LEU A 158 -11.68 -19.10 1.35
N SER A 159 -12.40 -20.03 0.73
CA SER A 159 -13.22 -21.01 1.45
C SER A 159 -12.42 -22.02 2.29
N ASP A 160 -11.13 -22.14 2.03
CA ASP A 160 -10.23 -23.01 2.78
C ASP A 160 -9.70 -22.35 4.04
N LEU A 161 -9.77 -20.98 4.13
CA LEU A 161 -9.39 -20.23 5.32
C LEU A 161 -10.38 -20.46 6.47
N ASN A 162 -9.84 -20.46 7.69
CA ASN A 162 -10.63 -20.49 8.93
C ASN A 162 -9.81 -19.86 10.08
N VAL A 163 -10.43 -19.75 11.25
CA VAL A 163 -9.85 -19.10 12.44
C VAL A 163 -8.65 -19.82 13.06
N SER A 164 -8.29 -21.03 12.58
CA SER A 164 -7.07 -21.72 13.02
C SER A 164 -5.83 -21.33 12.19
N HIS A 165 -6.02 -20.53 11.14
CA HIS A 165 -4.93 -20.09 10.28
C HIS A 165 -4.36 -18.75 10.75
N PHE A 166 -3.07 -18.62 10.53
CA PHE A 166 -2.33 -17.36 10.50
C PHE A 166 -2.04 -17.03 9.03
N VAL A 167 -2.09 -15.77 8.70
CA VAL A 167 -1.87 -15.31 7.33
C VAL A 167 -0.84 -14.21 7.27
N GLU A 168 -0.08 -14.21 6.19
CA GLU A 168 0.72 -13.10 5.72
C GLU A 168 0.05 -12.55 4.46
N VAL A 169 -0.34 -11.28 4.46
CA VAL A 169 -1.14 -10.68 3.40
C VAL A 169 -0.37 -9.55 2.74
N HIS A 170 -0.20 -9.67 1.43
CA HIS A 170 0.29 -8.60 0.57
C HIS A 170 -0.89 -7.95 -0.15
N GLY A 171 -0.82 -6.65 -0.39
CA GLY A 171 -1.91 -5.94 -1.04
C GLY A 171 -1.78 -4.43 -0.95
N TYR A 172 -2.89 -3.76 -1.22
CA TYR A 172 -2.99 -2.31 -1.19
C TYR A 172 -4.16 -1.88 -0.30
N VAL A 173 -3.92 -0.92 0.57
CA VAL A 173 -4.98 -0.37 1.42
C VAL A 173 -5.87 0.55 0.59
N ASP A 174 -7.16 0.24 0.51
CA ASP A 174 -8.17 1.14 -0.02
C ASP A 174 -8.39 2.29 0.97
N GLN A 175 -8.05 3.50 0.55
CA GLN A 175 -8.12 4.70 1.41
C GLN A 175 -9.57 5.09 1.76
N THR A 176 -10.57 4.60 1.03
CA THR A 176 -11.98 4.90 1.25
C THR A 176 -12.59 3.99 2.30
N THR A 177 -12.29 2.69 2.21
CA THR A 177 -12.84 1.66 3.09
C THR A 177 -11.92 1.30 4.25
N GLY A 178 -10.61 1.57 4.12
CA GLY A 178 -9.58 1.12 5.04
C GLY A 178 -9.27 -0.38 4.95
N HIS A 179 -9.91 -1.09 4.02
CA HIS A 179 -9.67 -2.51 3.78
C HIS A 179 -8.35 -2.74 3.03
N LEU A 180 -7.74 -3.90 3.23
CA LEU A 180 -6.62 -4.36 2.42
C LEU A 180 -7.14 -5.18 1.24
N GLN A 181 -6.96 -4.71 0.03
CA GLN A 181 -7.21 -5.49 -1.19
C GLN A 181 -6.05 -6.45 -1.41
N ALA A 182 -6.27 -7.72 -1.11
CA ALA A 182 -5.22 -8.72 -1.13
C ALA A 182 -4.78 -9.08 -2.56
N THR A 183 -3.46 -9.12 -2.76
CA THR A 183 -2.83 -9.63 -3.99
C THR A 183 -2.23 -11.03 -3.79
N LEU A 184 -1.71 -11.31 -2.58
CA LEU A 184 -1.26 -12.62 -2.15
C LEU A 184 -1.65 -12.84 -0.69
N VAL A 185 -2.15 -14.03 -0.38
CA VAL A 185 -2.42 -14.52 0.98
C VAL A 185 -1.62 -15.80 1.18
N GLU A 186 -0.62 -15.74 2.06
CA GLU A 186 0.12 -16.91 2.49
C GLU A 186 -0.45 -17.40 3.82
N ALA A 187 -0.91 -18.65 3.86
CA ALA A 187 -1.60 -19.20 5.03
C ALA A 187 -0.82 -20.36 5.66
N THR A 188 -0.76 -20.36 6.99
CA THR A 188 -0.13 -21.40 7.80
C THR A 188 -0.96 -21.69 9.05
N THR A 189 -0.78 -22.87 9.64
CA THR A 189 -1.30 -23.20 10.98
C THR A 189 -0.29 -22.95 12.09
N THR A 190 0.95 -22.61 11.72
CA THR A 190 2.00 -22.27 12.71
C THR A 190 1.91 -20.80 13.05
N GLN A 191 1.81 -20.50 14.36
CA GLN A 191 1.81 -19.13 14.82
C GLN A 191 3.15 -18.45 14.51
N PRO A 192 3.16 -17.29 13.82
CA PRO A 192 4.39 -16.55 13.60
C PRO A 192 4.93 -15.95 14.91
N ALA A 193 6.24 -15.73 14.96
CA ALA A 193 6.90 -15.15 16.13
C ALA A 193 6.41 -13.72 16.45
N HIS A 194 6.01 -12.99 15.43
CA HIS A 194 5.50 -11.63 15.53
C HIS A 194 4.31 -11.44 14.59
N TYR A 195 3.38 -10.59 15.02
CA TYR A 195 2.33 -10.07 14.15
C TYR A 195 2.75 -8.72 13.57
N LYS A 196 2.21 -8.36 12.42
CA LYS A 196 2.53 -7.11 11.71
C LYS A 196 1.25 -6.45 11.21
N LEU A 197 1.20 -5.13 11.31
CA LEU A 197 0.18 -4.31 10.69
C LEU A 197 0.79 -3.03 10.13
N SER A 198 0.33 -2.61 8.95
CA SER A 198 0.55 -1.27 8.42
C SER A 198 -0.78 -0.53 8.39
N GLY A 199 -0.80 0.74 8.76
CA GLY A 199 -2.03 1.52 8.75
C GLY A 199 -1.86 2.91 9.32
N VAL A 200 -2.92 3.71 9.18
CA VAL A 200 -3.02 5.04 9.80
C VAL A 200 -3.35 4.89 11.27
N VAL A 201 -2.59 5.57 12.13
CA VAL A 201 -2.83 5.58 13.57
C VAL A 201 -4.11 6.34 13.89
N ASN A 202 -4.96 5.73 14.71
CA ASN A 202 -6.11 6.37 15.33
C ASN A 202 -6.23 5.96 16.81
N SER A 203 -7.07 6.65 17.56
CA SER A 203 -7.29 6.39 18.99
C SER A 203 -5.98 6.34 19.80
N PHE A 204 -5.02 7.18 19.44
CA PHE A 204 -3.73 7.26 20.11
C PHE A 204 -3.88 7.85 21.52
N ASP A 205 -3.39 7.13 22.52
CA ASP A 205 -3.31 7.56 23.90
C ASP A 205 -1.87 7.39 24.41
N GLY A 206 -1.13 8.51 24.45
CA GLY A 206 0.26 8.53 24.92
C GLY A 206 0.40 8.31 26.44
N THR A 207 -0.67 8.47 27.23
CA THR A 207 -0.66 8.22 28.67
C THR A 207 -0.87 6.75 29.00
N GLN A 208 -1.81 6.11 28.29
CA GLN A 208 -2.09 4.69 28.45
C GLN A 208 -1.19 3.81 27.57
N HIS A 209 -0.36 4.42 26.73
CA HIS A 209 0.48 3.74 25.75
C HIS A 209 -0.32 2.77 24.88
N THR A 210 -1.41 3.27 24.26
CA THR A 210 -2.27 2.49 23.38
C THR A 210 -2.64 3.25 22.12
N PHE A 211 -2.93 2.51 21.06
CA PHE A 211 -3.43 3.04 19.78
C PHE A 211 -4.15 1.96 18.98
N LYS A 212 -4.78 2.37 17.90
CA LYS A 212 -5.36 1.48 16.89
C LYS A 212 -4.88 1.91 15.51
N LEU A 213 -5.03 1.03 14.52
CA LEU A 213 -4.71 1.31 13.13
C LEU A 213 -5.98 1.23 12.26
N GLY A 214 -5.93 1.86 11.09
CA GLY A 214 -7.01 1.86 10.12
C GLY A 214 -7.96 3.05 10.29
N LEU A 215 -9.15 2.97 9.73
CA LEU A 215 -10.17 4.01 9.86
C LEU A 215 -10.80 3.98 11.26
N VAL A 216 -11.21 5.15 11.75
CA VAL A 216 -11.88 5.27 13.07
C VAL A 216 -13.17 4.43 13.13
N ALA A 217 -13.89 4.32 12.00
CA ALA A 217 -15.12 3.52 11.90
C ALA A 217 -14.89 2.01 11.93
N GLN A 218 -13.70 1.55 11.48
CA GLN A 218 -13.30 0.14 11.43
C GLN A 218 -11.84 0.01 11.85
N PRO A 219 -11.51 0.25 13.12
CA PRO A 219 -10.14 0.21 13.59
C PRO A 219 -9.68 -1.24 13.82
N SER A 220 -8.36 -1.44 13.80
CA SER A 220 -7.74 -2.67 14.31
C SER A 220 -8.12 -2.94 15.76
N ASN A 221 -7.79 -4.12 16.24
CA ASN A 221 -7.70 -4.37 17.67
C ASN A 221 -6.73 -3.36 18.32
N GLN A 222 -6.94 -3.09 19.61
CA GLN A 222 -6.08 -2.18 20.34
C GLN A 222 -4.67 -2.75 20.48
N ILE A 223 -3.68 -1.92 20.19
CA ILE A 223 -2.25 -2.22 20.32
C ILE A 223 -1.71 -1.40 21.47
N SER A 224 -0.85 -2.01 22.28
CA SER A 224 -0.13 -1.33 23.37
C SER A 224 1.37 -1.28 23.10
N TRP A 225 2.09 -0.41 23.79
CA TRP A 225 3.55 -0.42 23.81
C TRP A 225 4.07 -0.13 25.23
N VAL A 226 5.34 -0.41 25.44
CA VAL A 226 6.03 -0.12 26.70
C VAL A 226 7.31 0.65 26.39
N ASP A 227 7.52 1.76 27.05
CA ASP A 227 8.73 2.56 26.90
C ASP A 227 9.89 1.87 27.63
N ASN A 228 10.60 1.02 26.92
CA ASN A 228 11.79 0.35 27.40
C ASN A 228 12.80 0.10 26.28
N ALA A 229 13.99 -0.40 26.64
CA ALA A 229 15.06 -0.65 25.69
C ALA A 229 14.74 -1.71 24.62
N SER A 230 13.71 -2.52 24.82
CA SER A 230 13.29 -3.58 23.90
C SER A 230 12.21 -3.13 22.90
N THR A 231 11.65 -1.93 23.09
CA THR A 231 10.61 -1.37 22.24
C THR A 231 11.15 -0.18 21.48
N THR A 232 11.05 -0.20 20.15
CA THR A 232 11.44 0.92 19.28
C THR A 232 10.20 1.64 18.80
N VAL A 233 9.98 2.86 19.28
CA VAL A 233 8.89 3.75 18.83
C VAL A 233 9.46 5.08 18.34
N PRO A 234 8.78 5.77 17.40
CA PRO A 234 9.19 7.11 16.98
C PRO A 234 9.16 8.09 18.16
N SER A 235 10.08 9.06 18.18
CA SER A 235 10.13 10.10 19.21
C SER A 235 8.94 11.08 19.16
N SER A 236 8.27 11.16 18.00
CA SER A 236 7.07 11.98 17.82
C SER A 236 6.15 11.31 16.81
N TRP A 237 4.97 10.93 17.25
CA TRP A 237 3.93 10.29 16.43
C TRP A 237 2.57 10.41 17.13
N GLY A 238 1.49 10.05 16.43
CA GLY A 238 0.13 10.16 16.95
C GLY A 238 -0.91 9.89 15.86
N ASN A 239 -2.15 10.32 16.10
CA ASN A 239 -3.25 10.15 15.15
C ASN A 239 -2.92 10.75 13.77
N GLY A 240 -3.31 10.04 12.72
CA GLY A 240 -3.17 10.46 11.32
C GLY A 240 -1.82 10.11 10.69
N VAL A 241 -0.83 9.62 11.44
CA VAL A 241 0.42 9.15 10.84
C VAL A 241 0.29 7.72 10.32
N PHE A 242 0.96 7.42 9.21
CA PHE A 242 1.01 6.07 8.66
C PHE A 242 2.22 5.33 9.24
N VAL A 243 1.97 4.19 9.85
CA VAL A 243 3.00 3.40 10.54
C VAL A 243 2.98 1.93 10.11
N ARG A 244 4.10 1.29 10.33
CA ARG A 244 4.25 -0.16 10.35
C ARG A 244 4.59 -0.61 11.76
N VAL A 245 3.85 -1.58 12.25
CA VAL A 245 3.97 -2.10 13.62
C VAL A 245 4.34 -3.56 13.58
N THR A 246 5.39 -3.93 14.30
CA THR A 246 5.70 -5.32 14.66
C THR A 246 5.33 -5.51 16.13
N MET A 247 4.61 -6.59 16.43
CA MET A 247 4.06 -6.82 17.77
C MET A 247 4.06 -8.29 18.16
N THR A 248 3.94 -8.55 19.45
CA THR A 248 3.73 -9.89 20.01
C THR A 248 2.32 -10.41 19.71
N SER A 249 2.08 -11.69 19.99
CA SER A 249 0.74 -12.31 19.93
C SER A 249 -0.28 -11.69 20.90
N THR A 250 0.18 -10.98 21.92
CA THR A 250 -0.67 -10.23 22.86
C THR A 250 -0.90 -8.79 22.44
N LEU A 251 -0.58 -8.43 21.18
CA LEU A 251 -0.72 -7.11 20.60
C LEU A 251 0.09 -6.02 21.32
N GLN A 252 1.24 -6.40 21.86
CA GLN A 252 2.20 -5.46 22.40
C GLN A 252 3.24 -5.13 21.32
N ALA A 253 3.30 -3.87 20.90
CA ALA A 253 4.25 -3.42 19.90
C ALA A 253 5.69 -3.55 20.42
N THR A 254 6.54 -4.16 19.63
CA THR A 254 8.00 -4.22 19.84
C THR A 254 8.71 -3.21 18.95
N LYS A 255 8.09 -2.84 17.82
CA LYS A 255 8.63 -1.85 16.89
C LYS A 255 7.51 -1.09 16.20
N VAL A 256 7.62 0.23 16.18
CA VAL A 256 6.76 1.11 15.39
C VAL A 256 7.65 1.95 14.47
N ARG A 257 7.40 1.90 13.16
CA ARG A 257 8.12 2.70 12.15
C ARG A 257 7.16 3.63 11.45
N LEU A 258 7.55 4.88 11.30
CA LEU A 258 6.85 5.83 10.43
C LEU A 258 7.08 5.43 8.97
N LEU A 259 6.03 5.44 8.18
CA LEU A 259 6.08 5.27 6.74
C LEU A 259 5.66 6.58 6.07
N THR A 260 6.30 6.91 4.95
CA THR A 260 6.05 8.19 4.25
C THR A 260 4.76 8.16 3.43
N SER A 261 4.28 6.99 3.06
CA SER A 261 2.97 6.79 2.42
C SER A 261 2.54 5.32 2.53
N PRO A 262 1.23 5.05 2.46
CA PRO A 262 0.73 3.70 2.18
C PRO A 262 1.19 3.26 0.78
N MET A 263 1.43 1.96 0.60
CA MET A 263 1.70 1.37 -0.71
C MET A 263 0.43 1.18 -1.50
#